data_cda9ab079831e20fa941a49bdbd075b1
#
_entry.id   cda9ab079831e20fa941a49bdbd075b1
#
_cell.length_a   1.000
_cell.length_b   1.000
_cell.length_c   1.000
_cell.angle_alpha   90.00
_cell.angle_beta   90.00
_cell.angle_gamma   90.00
#
_symmetry.space_group_name_H-M   'P 1'
#
loop_
_entity.id
_entity.type
_entity.pdbx_description
1 polymer ?
#
loop_
_entity_poly.entity_id
_entity_poly.type
_entity_poly.pdbx_seq_one_letter_code
_entity_poly.pdbx_strand_id
1 'polypeptide(L)'
;MNEFKGYRNGVDLGGWLSQCGYEKEHIESFITEADIARIASWGCDHVRLPFDYNIILDDSGNVLESGLKLLERCVDWCGVHGLNIILDLHKTMGFSFDKGEQESGFFEDQRYQDIFVNLWSHIAKRFGNRNDVAFELLNEITERRFAEIWNRIAARTITEIRRYAPDNFVLIGGIYQNSIFGLTLLDKPCDEHIVFNFHYYNPLVFTHQKAHWIDKMTDECEISYPGPTKEYYEKSLKFIGPDLAQAYENYPIDIVDRRFMEAEMQVAADVGKKMNVPVYCGEYGVIDTVGGADLLRWYDDIHAAFDKFGFGRAAWNYKEKDFGIVDECRADIADEIVKHLKVASKKLK
;
A
#
# COMPACT_ATOMS: atom_id res chain seq x y z
N MET A 1 -0.40 19.50 -12.27
CA MET A 1 -0.05 18.37 -11.40
C MET A 1 0.52 17.29 -12.29
N ASN A 2 1.73 16.82 -12.00
CA ASN A 2 2.32 15.71 -12.73
C ASN A 2 1.47 14.44 -12.49
N GLU A 3 1.34 13.58 -13.49
CA GLU A 3 0.60 12.33 -13.40
C GLU A 3 1.58 11.21 -13.02
N PHE A 4 1.21 10.35 -12.07
CA PHE A 4 1.94 9.12 -11.77
C PHE A 4 1.64 8.08 -12.86
N LYS A 5 2.27 8.27 -14.03
CA LYS A 5 1.99 7.50 -15.26
C LYS A 5 2.49 6.06 -15.15
N GLY A 6 1.68 5.11 -15.61
CA GLY A 6 2.02 3.69 -15.60
C GLY A 6 1.71 2.98 -14.29
N TYR A 7 1.05 3.67 -13.35
CA TYR A 7 0.69 3.14 -12.04
C TYR A 7 -0.80 3.37 -11.75
N ARG A 8 -1.65 2.91 -12.68
CA ARG A 8 -3.10 3.11 -12.58
C ARG A 8 -3.79 2.03 -11.77
N ASN A 9 -3.56 0.77 -12.13
CA ASN A 9 -4.14 -0.41 -11.47
C ASN A 9 -3.06 -1.47 -11.29
N GLY A 10 -2.74 -1.79 -10.06
CA GLY A 10 -1.76 -2.79 -9.68
C GLY A 10 -2.27 -3.78 -8.66
N VAL A 11 -1.37 -4.68 -8.29
CA VAL A 11 -1.59 -5.70 -7.27
C VAL A 11 -0.35 -5.79 -6.39
N ASP A 12 -0.55 -5.95 -5.08
CA ASP A 12 0.52 -6.16 -4.11
C ASP A 12 0.99 -7.62 -4.11
N LEU A 13 2.30 -7.81 -3.99
CA LEU A 13 2.96 -9.11 -3.85
C LEU A 13 3.30 -9.38 -2.37
N GLY A 14 2.38 -9.06 -1.45
CA GLY A 14 2.56 -9.26 -0.01
C GLY A 14 2.72 -10.73 0.38
N GLY A 15 3.43 -10.99 1.46
CA GLY A 15 3.70 -12.33 1.95
C GLY A 15 4.90 -13.02 1.29
N TRP A 16 5.56 -12.39 0.34
CA TRP A 16 6.72 -12.97 -0.35
C TRP A 16 8.04 -12.56 0.29
N LEU A 17 8.39 -11.25 0.22
CA LEU A 17 9.65 -10.70 0.75
C LEU A 17 9.41 -9.85 2.00
N SER A 18 8.19 -9.81 2.47
CA SER A 18 7.73 -9.16 3.69
C SER A 18 6.64 -10.02 4.34
N GLN A 19 6.47 -9.90 5.64
CA GLN A 19 5.46 -10.63 6.43
C GLN A 19 5.52 -12.15 6.22
N CYS A 20 6.70 -12.72 6.13
CA CYS A 20 6.94 -14.15 5.92
C CYS A 20 8.05 -14.66 6.83
N GLY A 21 8.33 -15.98 6.83
CA GLY A 21 9.40 -16.59 7.61
C GLY A 21 10.79 -16.50 6.99
N TYR A 22 10.91 -15.99 5.76
CA TYR A 22 12.15 -15.81 4.98
C TYR A 22 12.90 -17.10 4.66
N GLU A 23 12.26 -18.26 4.76
CA GLU A 23 12.86 -19.54 4.35
C GLU A 23 13.17 -19.51 2.85
N LYS A 24 14.32 -20.07 2.51
CA LYS A 24 14.80 -20.08 1.12
C LYS A 24 13.78 -20.68 0.15
N GLU A 25 13.14 -21.79 0.53
CA GLU A 25 12.13 -22.44 -0.30
C GLU A 25 10.93 -21.52 -0.56
N HIS A 26 10.45 -20.81 0.47
CA HIS A 26 9.38 -19.81 0.34
C HIS A 26 9.78 -18.70 -0.64
N ILE A 27 10.95 -18.08 -0.44
CA ILE A 27 11.44 -17.00 -1.31
C ILE A 27 11.60 -17.45 -2.77
N GLU A 28 11.96 -18.72 -3.01
CA GLU A 28 12.17 -19.24 -4.37
C GLU A 28 10.87 -19.65 -5.07
N SER A 29 9.79 -19.97 -4.33
CA SER A 29 8.57 -20.57 -4.89
C SER A 29 7.29 -19.78 -4.69
N PHE A 30 7.21 -18.88 -3.72
CA PHE A 30 5.97 -18.18 -3.38
C PHE A 30 5.49 -17.26 -4.51
N ILE A 31 6.36 -16.42 -5.06
CA ILE A 31 6.08 -15.65 -6.29
C ILE A 31 7.07 -16.08 -7.36
N THR A 32 6.55 -16.35 -8.54
CA THR A 32 7.29 -16.78 -9.71
C THR A 32 7.02 -15.87 -10.91
N GLU A 33 7.80 -16.01 -11.98
CA GLU A 33 7.53 -15.28 -13.23
C GLU A 33 6.13 -15.59 -13.79
N ALA A 34 5.61 -16.80 -13.58
CA ALA A 34 4.27 -17.17 -14.01
C ALA A 34 3.16 -16.37 -13.29
N ASP A 35 3.38 -16.01 -12.02
CA ASP A 35 2.47 -15.15 -11.26
C ASP A 35 2.47 -13.72 -11.85
N ILE A 36 3.65 -13.19 -12.18
CA ILE A 36 3.78 -11.87 -12.83
C ILE A 36 3.09 -11.87 -14.21
N ALA A 37 3.30 -12.91 -15.01
CA ALA A 37 2.63 -13.09 -16.29
C ALA A 37 1.10 -13.15 -16.13
N ARG A 38 0.60 -13.82 -15.09
CA ARG A 38 -0.83 -13.89 -14.76
C ARG A 38 -1.38 -12.50 -14.42
N ILE A 39 -0.70 -11.73 -13.56
CA ILE A 39 -1.10 -10.36 -13.21
C ILE A 39 -1.13 -9.47 -14.46
N ALA A 40 -0.13 -9.54 -15.32
CA ALA A 40 -0.10 -8.82 -16.59
C ALA A 40 -1.29 -9.20 -17.49
N SER A 41 -1.68 -10.49 -17.52
CA SER A 41 -2.83 -10.96 -18.31
C SER A 41 -4.18 -10.39 -17.83
N TRP A 42 -4.27 -9.93 -16.58
CA TRP A 42 -5.45 -9.23 -16.04
C TRP A 42 -5.60 -7.81 -16.60
N GLY A 43 -4.53 -7.27 -17.21
CA GLY A 43 -4.50 -5.91 -17.74
C GLY A 43 -4.11 -4.87 -16.69
N CYS A 44 -3.46 -5.30 -15.61
CA CYS A 44 -2.74 -4.40 -14.69
C CYS A 44 -1.59 -3.69 -15.43
N ASP A 45 -1.16 -2.55 -14.94
CA ASP A 45 0.00 -1.81 -15.46
C ASP A 45 1.20 -1.83 -14.52
N HIS A 46 1.04 -2.30 -13.28
CA HIS A 46 2.13 -2.42 -12.31
C HIS A 46 1.87 -3.46 -11.22
N VAL A 47 2.91 -3.77 -10.46
CA VAL A 47 2.85 -4.45 -9.17
C VAL A 47 3.49 -3.57 -8.09
N ARG A 48 3.06 -3.72 -6.83
CA ARG A 48 3.76 -3.20 -5.67
C ARG A 48 4.42 -4.37 -4.95
N LEU A 49 5.73 -4.29 -4.71
CA LEU A 49 6.52 -5.34 -4.07
C LEU A 49 6.93 -4.91 -2.67
N PRO A 50 6.20 -5.33 -1.63
CA PRO A 50 6.63 -5.22 -0.25
C PRO A 50 7.88 -6.08 -0.01
N PHE A 51 8.93 -5.47 0.57
CA PHE A 51 10.11 -6.20 1.03
C PHE A 51 10.63 -5.63 2.34
N ASP A 52 11.18 -6.47 3.20
CA ASP A 52 11.74 -6.09 4.47
C ASP A 52 13.25 -5.86 4.39
N TYR A 53 13.78 -5.02 5.28
CA TYR A 53 15.21 -4.67 5.28
C TYR A 53 16.14 -5.89 5.39
N ASN A 54 15.75 -6.91 6.14
CA ASN A 54 16.53 -8.14 6.35
C ASN A 54 16.68 -9.02 5.09
N ILE A 55 15.92 -8.72 4.02
CA ILE A 55 16.14 -9.30 2.69
C ILE A 55 17.44 -8.75 2.07
N ILE A 56 17.73 -7.48 2.29
CA ILE A 56 18.83 -6.77 1.62
C ILE A 56 19.88 -6.19 2.56
N LEU A 57 19.74 -6.34 3.87
CA LEU A 57 20.75 -5.96 4.86
C LEU A 57 21.10 -7.14 5.76
N ASP A 58 22.37 -7.17 6.21
CA ASP A 58 22.79 -8.00 7.32
C ASP A 58 22.47 -7.33 8.68
N ASP A 59 22.70 -8.02 9.79
CA ASP A 59 22.46 -7.53 11.16
C ASP A 59 23.28 -6.28 11.52
N SER A 60 24.32 -5.96 10.77
CA SER A 60 25.16 -4.77 10.92
C SER A 60 24.69 -3.59 10.05
N GLY A 61 23.70 -3.80 9.20
CA GLY A 61 23.19 -2.80 8.25
C GLY A 61 24.00 -2.71 6.95
N ASN A 62 24.84 -3.70 6.66
CA ASN A 62 25.55 -3.76 5.38
C ASN A 62 24.66 -4.38 4.30
N VAL A 63 24.73 -3.84 3.09
CA VAL A 63 23.89 -4.29 1.97
C VAL A 63 24.37 -5.65 1.45
N LEU A 64 23.44 -6.58 1.30
CA LEU A 64 23.62 -7.92 0.75
C LEU A 64 23.33 -7.91 -0.76
N GLU A 65 24.32 -8.23 -1.56
CA GLU A 65 24.16 -8.33 -3.03
C GLU A 65 23.12 -9.40 -3.44
N SER A 66 22.97 -10.47 -2.64
CA SER A 66 21.95 -11.49 -2.86
C SER A 66 20.53 -10.94 -2.81
N GLY A 67 20.26 -10.04 -1.86
CA GLY A 67 18.95 -9.41 -1.72
C GLY A 67 18.67 -8.43 -2.87
N LEU A 68 19.64 -7.60 -3.25
CA LEU A 68 19.49 -6.72 -4.42
C LEU A 68 19.20 -7.50 -5.70
N LYS A 69 19.86 -8.66 -5.91
CA LYS A 69 19.57 -9.56 -7.05
C LYS A 69 18.18 -10.16 -7.00
N LEU A 70 17.63 -10.37 -5.80
CA LEU A 70 16.26 -10.86 -5.64
C LEU A 70 15.24 -9.81 -6.09
N LEU A 71 15.44 -8.54 -5.68
CA LEU A 71 14.62 -7.43 -6.18
C LEU A 71 14.78 -7.28 -7.71
N GLU A 72 16.01 -7.32 -8.22
CA GLU A 72 16.31 -7.22 -9.65
C GLU A 72 15.58 -8.28 -10.47
N ARG A 73 15.55 -9.52 -9.98
CA ARG A 73 14.81 -10.62 -10.61
C ARG A 73 13.32 -10.29 -10.79
N CYS A 74 12.68 -9.73 -9.76
CA CYS A 74 11.27 -9.33 -9.84
C CYS A 74 11.08 -8.15 -10.82
N VAL A 75 11.96 -7.15 -10.76
CA VAL A 75 11.97 -6.01 -11.71
C VAL A 75 12.11 -6.50 -13.16
N ASP A 76 12.96 -7.47 -13.41
CA ASP A 76 13.17 -8.03 -14.76
C ASP A 76 11.93 -8.82 -15.23
N TRP A 77 11.31 -9.62 -14.38
CA TRP A 77 10.05 -10.30 -14.70
C TRP A 77 8.94 -9.29 -15.06
N CYS A 78 8.80 -8.22 -14.27
CA CYS A 78 7.85 -7.15 -14.57
C CYS A 78 8.13 -6.53 -15.95
N GLY A 79 9.40 -6.19 -16.24
CA GLY A 79 9.82 -5.63 -17.52
C GLY A 79 9.53 -6.55 -18.72
N VAL A 80 9.76 -7.87 -18.58
CA VAL A 80 9.43 -8.87 -19.62
C VAL A 80 7.95 -8.89 -19.93
N HIS A 81 7.09 -8.71 -18.91
CA HIS A 81 5.63 -8.76 -19.06
C HIS A 81 4.99 -7.37 -19.21
N GLY A 82 5.78 -6.29 -19.36
CA GLY A 82 5.30 -4.92 -19.61
C GLY A 82 4.62 -4.27 -18.42
N LEU A 83 4.95 -4.70 -17.19
CA LEU A 83 4.51 -4.09 -15.95
C LEU A 83 5.58 -3.14 -15.39
N ASN A 84 5.14 -2.03 -14.80
CA ASN A 84 5.96 -1.25 -13.89
C ASN A 84 5.99 -1.90 -12.50
N ILE A 85 6.90 -1.44 -11.63
CA ILE A 85 7.00 -1.94 -10.26
C ILE A 85 7.24 -0.82 -9.26
N ILE A 86 6.58 -0.89 -8.11
CA ILE A 86 6.88 -0.09 -6.92
C ILE A 86 7.64 -0.98 -5.95
N LEU A 87 8.87 -0.60 -5.62
CA LEU A 87 9.66 -1.23 -4.57
C LEU A 87 9.31 -0.57 -3.25
N ASP A 88 8.58 -1.27 -2.39
CA ASP A 88 8.11 -0.80 -1.09
C ASP A 88 8.95 -1.40 0.03
N LEU A 89 9.71 -0.55 0.74
CA LEU A 89 10.35 -0.97 1.98
C LEU A 89 9.30 -1.09 3.08
N HIS A 90 8.87 -2.32 3.36
CA HIS A 90 7.74 -2.59 4.23
C HIS A 90 8.10 -2.52 5.72
N LYS A 91 9.33 -2.87 6.04
CA LYS A 91 9.93 -2.78 7.37
C LYS A 91 11.39 -2.33 7.26
N THR A 92 11.85 -1.50 8.20
CA THR A 92 13.25 -1.07 8.29
C THR A 92 13.86 -1.41 9.63
N MET A 93 15.18 -1.47 9.71
CA MET A 93 15.88 -1.71 10.98
C MET A 93 15.46 -0.68 12.03
N GLY A 94 14.94 -1.18 13.13
CA GLY A 94 14.41 -0.36 14.23
C GLY A 94 12.97 0.15 14.06
N PHE A 95 12.24 -0.31 13.02
CA PHE A 95 10.81 -0.02 12.88
C PHE A 95 10.08 -1.12 12.10
N SER A 96 8.99 -1.61 12.69
CA SER A 96 7.94 -2.39 12.02
C SER A 96 6.56 -1.80 12.35
N PHE A 97 5.66 -1.82 11.38
CA PHE A 97 4.25 -1.48 11.62
C PHE A 97 3.51 -2.63 12.31
N ASP A 98 4.02 -3.86 12.23
CA ASP A 98 3.44 -5.05 12.86
C ASP A 98 3.72 -5.05 14.37
N LYS A 99 2.65 -5.04 15.16
CA LYS A 99 2.72 -5.06 16.64
C LYS A 99 3.36 -6.33 17.21
N GLY A 100 3.39 -7.42 16.46
CA GLY A 100 4.01 -8.69 16.85
C GLY A 100 5.54 -8.64 16.82
N GLU A 101 6.13 -7.66 16.15
CA GLU A 101 7.58 -7.52 16.01
C GLU A 101 8.17 -6.51 17.01
N GLN A 102 9.33 -6.85 17.57
CA GLN A 102 10.01 -6.01 18.57
C GLN A 102 11.04 -5.07 17.92
N GLU A 103 10.68 -4.42 16.82
CA GLU A 103 11.52 -3.43 16.17
C GLU A 103 11.24 -2.04 16.76
N SER A 104 12.28 -1.34 17.24
CA SER A 104 12.12 0.01 17.79
C SER A 104 13.40 0.84 17.70
N GLY A 105 13.26 2.16 17.75
CA GLY A 105 14.38 3.09 17.81
C GLY A 105 14.68 3.84 16.49
N PHE A 106 14.05 3.50 15.37
CA PHE A 106 14.31 4.14 14.08
C PHE A 106 14.15 5.67 14.10
N PHE A 107 13.12 6.15 14.77
CA PHE A 107 12.84 7.59 14.82
C PHE A 107 13.69 8.34 15.84
N GLU A 108 14.32 7.64 16.79
CA GLU A 108 15.12 8.21 17.86
C GLU A 108 16.64 8.04 17.64
N ASP A 109 17.09 6.98 16.96
CA ASP A 109 18.50 6.65 16.75
C ASP A 109 18.96 7.04 15.33
N GLN A 110 19.87 8.00 15.27
CA GLN A 110 20.47 8.48 14.02
C GLN A 110 21.17 7.35 13.22
N ARG A 111 21.69 6.33 13.90
CA ARG A 111 22.36 5.18 13.24
C ARG A 111 21.38 4.42 12.36
N TYR A 112 20.16 4.14 12.83
CA TYR A 112 19.14 3.48 12.01
C TYR A 112 18.71 4.33 10.83
N GLN A 113 18.58 5.64 11.02
CA GLN A 113 18.29 6.60 9.93
C GLN A 113 19.39 6.62 8.89
N ASP A 114 20.67 6.51 9.30
CA ASP A 114 21.82 6.47 8.39
C ASP A 114 21.83 5.15 7.58
N ILE A 115 21.51 4.03 8.22
CA ILE A 115 21.36 2.73 7.55
C ILE A 115 20.21 2.81 6.52
N PHE A 116 19.08 3.38 6.88
CA PHE A 116 17.93 3.57 5.98
C PHE A 116 18.29 4.40 4.74
N VAL A 117 18.97 5.53 4.92
CA VAL A 117 19.43 6.38 3.79
C VAL A 117 20.42 5.63 2.92
N ASN A 118 21.35 4.87 3.52
CA ASN A 118 22.32 4.06 2.79
C ASN A 118 21.66 2.92 2.00
N LEU A 119 20.65 2.25 2.58
CA LEU A 119 19.86 1.23 1.90
C LEU A 119 19.24 1.81 0.61
N TRP A 120 18.55 2.95 0.71
CA TRP A 120 17.95 3.63 -0.43
C TRP A 120 18.97 4.15 -1.45
N SER A 121 20.15 4.55 -1.00
CA SER A 121 21.27 4.88 -1.92
C SER A 121 21.67 3.68 -2.79
N HIS A 122 21.74 2.48 -2.21
CA HIS A 122 22.05 1.24 -2.96
C HIS A 122 20.95 0.83 -3.92
N ILE A 123 19.69 0.94 -3.51
CA ILE A 123 18.53 0.69 -4.39
C ILE A 123 18.52 1.69 -5.55
N ALA A 124 18.69 2.96 -5.27
CA ALA A 124 18.73 4.01 -6.31
C ALA A 124 19.89 3.81 -7.29
N LYS A 125 21.08 3.38 -6.83
CA LYS A 125 22.21 3.02 -7.71
C LYS A 125 21.89 1.84 -8.63
N ARG A 126 21.15 0.84 -8.14
CA ARG A 126 20.79 -0.37 -8.90
C ARG A 126 19.71 -0.11 -9.93
N PHE A 127 18.70 0.67 -9.58
CA PHE A 127 17.48 0.80 -10.37
C PHE A 127 17.23 2.20 -10.93
N GLY A 128 18.07 3.20 -10.64
CA GLY A 128 17.84 4.60 -11.01
C GLY A 128 17.85 4.89 -12.51
N ASN A 129 18.30 3.96 -13.34
CA ASN A 129 18.24 4.03 -14.80
C ASN A 129 17.01 3.28 -15.39
N ARG A 130 16.12 2.74 -14.53
CA ARG A 130 14.92 2.00 -14.90
C ARG A 130 13.70 2.91 -14.77
N ASN A 131 13.08 3.30 -15.88
CA ASN A 131 11.89 4.16 -15.90
C ASN A 131 10.60 3.43 -15.48
N ASP A 132 10.64 2.12 -15.38
CA ASP A 132 9.58 1.24 -14.95
C ASP A 132 9.60 0.96 -13.43
N VAL A 133 10.54 1.56 -12.68
CA VAL A 133 10.68 1.37 -11.24
C VAL A 133 10.37 2.66 -10.48
N ALA A 134 9.50 2.56 -9.47
CA ALA A 134 9.27 3.59 -8.47
C ALA A 134 9.69 3.08 -7.08
N PHE A 135 9.98 4.00 -6.16
CA PHE A 135 10.46 3.72 -4.81
C PHE A 135 9.45 4.19 -3.77
N GLU A 136 9.01 3.32 -2.89
CA GLU A 136 8.19 3.68 -1.74
C GLU A 136 9.04 3.59 -0.46
N LEU A 137 9.25 4.74 0.18
CA LEU A 137 10.29 4.88 1.21
C LEU A 137 10.07 4.01 2.44
N LEU A 138 8.86 3.96 2.96
CA LEU A 138 8.53 3.13 4.12
C LEU A 138 7.02 2.95 4.21
N ASN A 139 6.60 1.71 4.47
CA ASN A 139 5.21 1.34 4.74
C ASN A 139 4.74 1.88 6.10
N GLU A 140 3.49 2.18 6.22
CA GLU A 140 2.63 2.40 7.42
C GLU A 140 3.30 2.90 8.70
N ILE A 141 3.75 4.15 8.74
CA ILE A 141 4.21 4.75 9.99
C ILE A 141 3.02 4.90 10.95
N THR A 142 3.08 4.20 12.09
CA THR A 142 1.92 3.96 12.96
C THR A 142 1.52 5.15 13.81
N GLU A 143 2.48 5.98 14.27
CA GLU A 143 2.24 6.99 15.29
C GLU A 143 2.34 8.42 14.75
N ARG A 144 1.33 9.24 15.04
CA ARG A 144 1.28 10.67 14.65
C ARG A 144 2.48 11.47 15.14
N ARG A 145 3.05 11.14 16.32
CA ARG A 145 4.20 11.86 16.89
C ARG A 145 5.44 11.81 16.01
N PHE A 146 5.53 10.84 15.10
CA PHE A 146 6.68 10.71 14.21
C PHE A 146 6.59 11.59 12.95
N ALA A 147 5.53 12.38 12.77
CA ALA A 147 5.32 13.19 11.57
C ALA A 147 6.51 14.09 11.23
N GLU A 148 6.96 14.88 12.19
CA GLU A 148 8.05 15.85 11.96
C GLU A 148 9.39 15.17 11.66
N ILE A 149 9.74 14.13 12.44
CA ILE A 149 10.98 13.39 12.21
C ILE A 149 10.94 12.61 10.89
N TRP A 150 9.78 12.04 10.54
CA TRP A 150 9.59 11.34 9.27
C TRP A 150 9.80 12.29 8.07
N ASN A 151 9.20 13.46 8.07
CA ASN A 151 9.39 14.44 7.00
C ASN A 151 10.89 14.76 6.79
N ARG A 152 11.67 14.91 7.88
CA ARG A 152 13.13 15.14 7.79
C ARG A 152 13.88 13.93 7.22
N ILE A 153 13.56 12.72 7.69
CA ILE A 153 14.17 11.47 7.19
C ILE A 153 13.85 11.29 5.71
N ALA A 154 12.60 11.46 5.30
CA ALA A 154 12.16 11.34 3.92
C ALA A 154 12.88 12.34 3.01
N ALA A 155 12.94 13.63 3.38
CA ALA A 155 13.64 14.66 2.61
C ALA A 155 15.14 14.35 2.44
N ARG A 156 15.80 13.87 3.50
CA ARG A 156 17.20 13.45 3.46
C ARG A 156 17.39 12.25 2.53
N THR A 157 16.52 11.27 2.62
CA THR A 157 16.57 10.05 1.81
C THR A 157 16.35 10.37 0.33
N ILE A 158 15.36 11.20 0.01
CA ILE A 158 15.10 11.63 -1.37
C ILE A 158 16.32 12.37 -1.94
N THR A 159 16.95 13.25 -1.15
CA THR A 159 18.18 13.95 -1.57
C THR A 159 19.28 12.96 -1.97
N GLU A 160 19.44 11.86 -1.24
CA GLU A 160 20.41 10.82 -1.57
C GLU A 160 19.98 10.01 -2.82
N ILE A 161 18.70 9.64 -2.92
CA ILE A 161 18.15 8.93 -4.08
C ILE A 161 18.40 9.73 -5.36
N ARG A 162 18.16 11.05 -5.36
CA ARG A 162 18.29 11.91 -6.55
C ARG A 162 19.69 11.97 -7.12
N ARG A 163 20.73 11.58 -6.37
CA ARG A 163 22.10 11.47 -6.88
C ARG A 163 22.27 10.36 -7.93
N TYR A 164 21.38 9.36 -7.92
CA TYR A 164 21.47 8.16 -8.76
C TYR A 164 20.21 7.91 -9.60
N ALA A 165 19.08 8.41 -9.13
CA ALA A 165 17.76 8.21 -9.71
C ALA A 165 17.01 9.56 -9.82
N PRO A 166 17.44 10.47 -10.71
CA PRO A 166 16.89 11.82 -10.78
C PRO A 166 15.43 11.86 -11.19
N ASP A 167 14.97 10.90 -12.02
CA ASP A 167 13.67 10.95 -12.67
C ASP A 167 12.67 9.89 -12.14
N ASN A 168 13.14 8.95 -11.30
CA ASN A 168 12.26 7.92 -10.72
C ASN A 168 11.26 8.54 -9.75
N PHE A 169 10.03 8.05 -9.77
CA PHE A 169 9.04 8.45 -8.77
C PHE A 169 9.43 7.91 -7.39
N VAL A 170 9.23 8.75 -6.37
CA VAL A 170 9.39 8.38 -4.96
C VAL A 170 8.07 8.58 -4.25
N LEU A 171 7.54 7.51 -3.67
CA LEU A 171 6.31 7.53 -2.89
C LEU A 171 6.64 7.78 -1.42
N ILE A 172 5.88 8.70 -0.81
CA ILE A 172 5.95 8.99 0.62
C ILE A 172 4.59 8.65 1.22
N GLY A 173 4.57 7.69 2.13
CA GLY A 173 3.37 7.29 2.83
C GLY A 173 2.89 8.34 3.83
N GLY A 174 1.58 8.45 3.95
CA GLY A 174 0.93 9.20 5.01
C GLY A 174 1.22 8.57 6.37
N ILE A 175 1.39 9.39 7.39
CA ILE A 175 1.60 8.94 8.76
C ILE A 175 0.27 8.41 9.31
N TYR A 176 0.31 7.69 10.42
CA TYR A 176 -0.86 7.07 11.01
C TYR A 176 -1.43 5.98 10.10
N GLN A 177 -0.58 4.96 9.84
CA GLN A 177 -0.87 3.79 9.01
C GLN A 177 -1.31 4.15 7.58
N ASN A 178 -0.56 5.04 6.95
CA ASN A 178 -0.86 5.55 5.60
C ASN A 178 -2.32 6.05 5.45
N SER A 179 -2.96 6.52 6.53
CA SER A 179 -4.32 7.05 6.45
C SER A 179 -4.39 8.32 5.58
N ILE A 180 -5.56 8.59 5.01
CA ILE A 180 -5.83 9.84 4.28
C ILE A 180 -5.54 11.07 5.15
N PHE A 181 -5.87 11.01 6.46
CA PHE A 181 -5.54 12.08 7.40
C PHE A 181 -4.02 12.28 7.48
N GLY A 182 -3.23 11.21 7.46
CA GLY A 182 -1.77 11.27 7.50
C GLY A 182 -1.14 12.08 6.36
N LEU A 183 -1.80 12.13 5.20
CA LEU A 183 -1.34 12.96 4.07
C LEU A 183 -1.30 14.47 4.42
N THR A 184 -2.16 14.91 5.34
CA THR A 184 -2.20 16.32 5.77
C THR A 184 -0.99 16.73 6.62
N LEU A 185 -0.23 15.75 7.11
CA LEU A 185 0.94 15.92 7.97
C LEU A 185 2.27 15.83 7.19
N LEU A 186 2.20 15.53 5.90
CA LEU A 186 3.39 15.51 5.03
C LEU A 186 3.77 16.94 4.63
N ASP A 187 5.09 17.17 4.58
CA ASP A 187 5.65 18.42 4.11
C ASP A 187 5.46 18.59 2.59
N LYS A 188 5.62 19.83 2.13
CA LYS A 188 5.58 20.11 0.69
C LYS A 188 6.65 19.28 -0.04
N PRO A 189 6.30 18.62 -1.16
CA PRO A 189 7.27 17.85 -1.96
C PRO A 189 8.48 18.69 -2.36
N CYS A 190 9.66 18.08 -2.29
CA CYS A 190 10.92 18.74 -2.64
C CYS A 190 11.18 18.81 -4.16
N ASP A 191 10.53 17.93 -4.94
CA ASP A 191 10.59 17.92 -6.41
C ASP A 191 9.28 17.40 -7.03
N GLU A 192 9.25 17.31 -8.36
CA GLU A 192 8.06 16.97 -9.15
C GLU A 192 7.83 15.47 -9.33
N HIS A 193 8.77 14.62 -8.92
CA HIS A 193 8.67 13.15 -9.00
C HIS A 193 8.31 12.52 -7.65
N ILE A 194 7.70 13.30 -6.76
CA ILE A 194 7.15 12.80 -5.49
C ILE A 194 5.67 12.44 -5.68
N VAL A 195 5.25 11.33 -5.06
CA VAL A 195 3.87 10.85 -5.01
C VAL A 195 3.48 10.69 -3.54
N PHE A 196 2.31 11.18 -3.16
CA PHE A 196 1.77 10.92 -1.83
C PHE A 196 0.98 9.62 -1.84
N ASN A 197 1.32 8.73 -0.92
CA ASN A 197 0.70 7.41 -0.79
C ASN A 197 -0.21 7.33 0.43
N PHE A 198 -1.41 6.75 0.25
CA PHE A 198 -2.31 6.38 1.35
C PHE A 198 -2.81 4.94 1.16
N HIS A 199 -3.27 4.31 2.26
CA HIS A 199 -3.97 3.04 2.23
C HIS A 199 -5.46 3.25 2.53
N TYR A 200 -6.31 2.39 1.97
CA TYR A 200 -7.75 2.55 2.13
C TYR A 200 -8.46 1.24 2.42
N TYR A 201 -8.83 1.07 3.66
CA TYR A 201 -9.58 -0.09 4.12
C TYR A 201 -10.92 0.28 4.76
N ASN A 202 -11.36 1.54 4.61
CA ASN A 202 -12.65 1.93 5.19
C ASN A 202 -13.84 1.40 4.38
N PRO A 203 -14.92 1.00 5.05
CA PRO A 203 -15.13 0.94 6.51
C PRO A 203 -14.36 -0.21 7.16
N LEU A 204 -13.40 0.07 8.05
CA LEU A 204 -12.51 -0.95 8.61
C LEU A 204 -13.26 -2.11 9.30
N VAL A 205 -14.37 -1.82 10.00
CA VAL A 205 -15.20 -2.84 10.65
C VAL A 205 -15.82 -3.84 9.66
N PHE A 206 -15.93 -3.47 8.38
CA PHE A 206 -16.37 -4.35 7.31
C PHE A 206 -15.18 -5.05 6.65
N THR A 207 -14.19 -4.29 6.18
CA THR A 207 -13.07 -4.85 5.42
C THR A 207 -12.16 -5.74 6.23
N HIS A 208 -12.20 -5.63 7.55
CA HIS A 208 -11.43 -6.42 8.51
C HIS A 208 -12.32 -7.18 9.50
N GLN A 209 -13.59 -7.43 9.16
CA GLN A 209 -14.44 -8.20 10.07
C GLN A 209 -13.85 -9.59 10.33
N LYS A 210 -13.85 -10.01 11.61
CA LYS A 210 -13.26 -11.27 12.09
C LYS A 210 -11.73 -11.35 11.95
N ALA A 211 -11.03 -10.24 11.69
CA ALA A 211 -9.57 -10.20 11.61
C ALA A 211 -8.92 -10.56 12.94
N HIS A 212 -8.15 -11.66 12.96
CA HIS A 212 -7.58 -12.25 14.16
C HIS A 212 -6.47 -11.38 14.81
N TRP A 213 -5.91 -10.41 14.09
CA TRP A 213 -4.86 -9.49 14.59
C TRP A 213 -5.41 -8.20 15.21
N ILE A 214 -6.72 -7.99 15.19
CA ILE A 214 -7.37 -6.85 15.86
C ILE A 214 -7.90 -7.30 17.20
N ASP A 215 -7.29 -6.81 18.30
CA ASP A 215 -7.50 -7.29 19.66
C ASP A 215 -8.98 -7.43 20.10
N LYS A 216 -9.85 -6.50 19.65
CA LYS A 216 -11.26 -6.50 20.02
C LYS A 216 -12.17 -7.19 19.00
N MET A 217 -11.62 -7.54 17.84
CA MET A 217 -12.38 -8.19 16.79
C MET A 217 -12.66 -9.64 17.16
N THR A 218 -13.89 -10.09 16.99
CA THR A 218 -14.31 -11.46 17.26
C THR A 218 -15.10 -12.01 16.08
N ASP A 219 -15.33 -13.32 16.07
CA ASP A 219 -16.17 -14.00 15.09
C ASP A 219 -17.62 -13.50 15.08
N GLU A 220 -18.05 -12.78 16.12
CA GLU A 220 -19.36 -12.12 16.18
C GLU A 220 -19.47 -10.86 15.32
N CYS A 221 -18.33 -10.31 14.87
CA CYS A 221 -18.35 -9.14 14.01
C CYS A 221 -18.78 -9.54 12.60
N GLU A 222 -20.03 -9.31 12.29
CA GLU A 222 -20.61 -9.55 10.98
C GLU A 222 -21.41 -8.32 10.55
N ILE A 223 -21.01 -7.74 9.41
CA ILE A 223 -21.63 -6.52 8.87
C ILE A 223 -21.67 -6.60 7.35
N SER A 224 -22.78 -6.18 6.75
CA SER A 224 -22.98 -6.14 5.30
C SER A 224 -22.59 -4.78 4.72
N TYR A 225 -22.22 -4.77 3.45
CA TYR A 225 -21.94 -3.56 2.68
C TYR A 225 -22.81 -3.50 1.40
N PRO A 226 -23.44 -2.34 1.08
CA PRO A 226 -23.60 -1.15 1.93
C PRO A 226 -24.54 -1.42 3.10
N GLY A 227 -24.53 -0.55 4.12
CA GLY A 227 -25.35 -0.74 5.31
C GLY A 227 -25.63 0.52 6.11
N PRO A 228 -26.52 0.45 7.14
CA PRO A 228 -26.89 1.60 7.93
C PRO A 228 -25.73 2.23 8.69
N THR A 229 -25.57 3.55 8.61
CA THR A 229 -24.50 4.30 9.29
C THR A 229 -24.47 4.06 10.79
N LYS A 230 -25.65 3.94 11.41
CA LYS A 230 -25.77 3.63 12.83
C LYS A 230 -25.14 2.29 13.19
N GLU A 231 -25.32 1.26 12.35
CA GLU A 231 -24.74 -0.07 12.57
C GLU A 231 -23.21 -0.02 12.46
N TYR A 232 -22.66 0.72 11.48
CA TYR A 232 -21.22 0.94 11.35
C TYR A 232 -20.65 1.66 12.58
N TYR A 233 -21.32 2.67 13.09
CA TYR A 233 -20.94 3.35 14.32
C TYR A 233 -20.88 2.41 15.51
N GLU A 234 -21.97 1.68 15.78
CA GLU A 234 -22.10 0.79 16.94
C GLU A 234 -21.08 -0.36 16.89
N LYS A 235 -20.90 -0.97 15.72
CA LYS A 235 -19.93 -2.06 15.54
C LYS A 235 -18.49 -1.57 15.57
N SER A 236 -18.18 -0.42 14.97
CA SER A 236 -16.84 0.17 15.08
C SER A 236 -16.49 0.49 16.52
N LEU A 237 -17.43 1.05 17.29
CA LEU A 237 -17.22 1.33 18.71
C LEU A 237 -16.94 0.06 19.53
N LYS A 238 -17.66 -1.04 19.23
CA LYS A 238 -17.51 -2.31 19.90
C LYS A 238 -16.21 -3.03 19.56
N PHE A 239 -15.89 -3.14 18.26
CA PHE A 239 -14.87 -4.05 17.74
C PHE A 239 -13.54 -3.40 17.34
N ILE A 240 -13.55 -2.08 17.05
CA ILE A 240 -12.35 -1.37 16.61
C ILE A 240 -11.91 -0.36 17.68
N GLY A 241 -12.81 0.56 18.02
CA GLY A 241 -12.58 1.60 19.01
C GLY A 241 -13.22 2.94 18.67
N PRO A 242 -13.23 3.88 19.64
CA PRO A 242 -13.94 5.16 19.51
C PRO A 242 -13.39 6.06 18.41
N ASP A 243 -12.08 6.06 18.19
CA ASP A 243 -11.46 6.97 17.22
C ASP A 243 -11.95 6.72 15.79
N LEU A 244 -12.06 5.45 15.38
CA LEU A 244 -12.58 5.09 14.06
C LEU A 244 -14.11 5.12 13.99
N ALA A 245 -14.81 4.89 15.10
CA ALA A 245 -16.25 5.04 15.17
C ALA A 245 -16.70 6.50 14.94
N GLN A 246 -15.89 7.49 15.35
CA GLN A 246 -16.21 8.91 15.21
C GLN A 246 -16.48 9.34 13.75
N ALA A 247 -15.89 8.65 12.76
CA ALA A 247 -16.16 8.95 11.36
C ALA A 247 -17.63 8.76 10.97
N TYR A 248 -18.33 7.85 11.63
CA TYR A 248 -19.75 7.55 11.39
C TYR A 248 -20.69 8.40 12.25
N GLU A 249 -20.25 8.82 13.44
CA GLU A 249 -21.07 9.61 14.37
C GLU A 249 -21.58 10.92 13.73
N ASN A 250 -20.72 11.57 12.94
CA ASN A 250 -21.02 12.85 12.30
C ASN A 250 -21.31 12.72 10.80
N TYR A 251 -21.39 11.49 10.27
CA TYR A 251 -21.67 11.29 8.86
C TYR A 251 -23.14 11.61 8.55
N PRO A 252 -23.42 12.54 7.60
CA PRO A 252 -24.76 13.12 7.43
C PRO A 252 -25.73 12.23 6.64
N ILE A 253 -25.31 11.04 6.22
CA ILE A 253 -26.08 10.11 5.40
C ILE A 253 -26.35 8.84 6.21
N ASP A 254 -27.59 8.33 6.17
CA ASP A 254 -28.00 7.17 6.97
C ASP A 254 -27.45 5.82 6.48
N ILE A 255 -26.71 5.81 5.34
CA ILE A 255 -26.14 4.62 4.72
C ILE A 255 -24.67 4.87 4.43
N VAL A 256 -23.82 3.93 4.86
CA VAL A 256 -22.41 3.84 4.44
C VAL A 256 -22.36 3.12 3.10
N ASP A 257 -22.02 3.88 2.05
CA ASP A 257 -21.86 3.42 0.67
C ASP A 257 -20.75 4.23 -0.01
N ARG A 258 -20.67 4.20 -1.34
CA ARG A 258 -19.67 4.95 -2.12
C ARG A 258 -19.50 6.41 -1.71
N ARG A 259 -20.61 7.09 -1.30
CA ARG A 259 -20.55 8.50 -0.90
C ARG A 259 -19.67 8.73 0.34
N PHE A 260 -19.62 7.74 1.24
CA PHE A 260 -18.70 7.77 2.37
C PHE A 260 -17.24 7.73 1.89
N MET A 261 -16.91 6.79 1.01
CA MET A 261 -15.56 6.68 0.41
C MET A 261 -15.16 7.95 -0.34
N GLU A 262 -16.08 8.49 -1.15
CA GLU A 262 -15.87 9.73 -1.91
C GLU A 262 -15.62 10.95 -1.01
N ALA A 263 -16.30 11.03 0.13
CA ALA A 263 -16.09 12.11 1.10
C ALA A 263 -14.68 12.06 1.72
N GLU A 264 -14.20 10.87 2.06
CA GLU A 264 -12.83 10.70 2.57
C GLU A 264 -11.79 10.96 1.49
N MET A 265 -11.97 10.42 0.28
CA MET A 265 -11.05 10.62 -0.84
C MET A 265 -10.99 12.08 -1.33
N GLN A 266 -12.04 12.86 -1.12
CA GLN A 266 -12.00 14.30 -1.38
C GLN A 266 -10.91 15.00 -0.56
N VAL A 267 -10.70 14.56 0.70
CA VAL A 267 -9.60 15.10 1.54
C VAL A 267 -8.25 14.81 0.91
N ALA A 268 -8.03 13.58 0.43
CA ALA A 268 -6.78 13.21 -0.25
C ALA A 268 -6.58 14.02 -1.56
N ALA A 269 -7.64 14.21 -2.33
CA ALA A 269 -7.62 15.03 -3.56
C ALA A 269 -7.30 16.50 -3.26
N ASP A 270 -7.87 17.06 -2.20
CA ASP A 270 -7.60 18.44 -1.78
C ASP A 270 -6.14 18.62 -1.33
N VAL A 271 -5.57 17.64 -0.62
CA VAL A 271 -4.13 17.62 -0.27
C VAL A 271 -3.29 17.57 -1.54
N GLY A 272 -3.56 16.64 -2.45
CA GLY A 272 -2.83 16.51 -3.71
C GLY A 272 -2.86 17.81 -4.53
N LYS A 273 -4.02 18.45 -4.62
CA LYS A 273 -4.19 19.75 -5.29
C LYS A 273 -3.41 20.86 -4.58
N LYS A 274 -3.52 20.98 -3.26
CA LYS A 274 -2.84 22.00 -2.44
C LYS A 274 -1.32 21.88 -2.55
N MET A 275 -0.80 20.65 -2.51
CA MET A 275 0.63 20.35 -2.53
C MET A 275 1.19 20.24 -3.98
N ASN A 276 0.30 20.22 -4.99
CA ASN A 276 0.64 19.98 -6.40
C ASN A 276 1.36 18.64 -6.62
N VAL A 277 0.88 17.56 -5.99
CA VAL A 277 1.48 16.23 -5.98
C VAL A 277 0.44 15.19 -6.42
N PRO A 278 0.82 14.16 -7.21
CA PRO A 278 -0.03 13.01 -7.44
C PRO A 278 -0.34 12.29 -6.14
N VAL A 279 -1.54 11.72 -6.04
CA VAL A 279 -1.95 10.88 -4.90
C VAL A 279 -2.22 9.46 -5.41
N TYR A 280 -1.77 8.48 -4.67
CA TYR A 280 -1.85 7.07 -5.00
C TYR A 280 -2.34 6.27 -3.78
N CYS A 281 -3.14 5.22 -4.02
CA CYS A 281 -3.56 4.28 -2.97
C CYS A 281 -2.69 3.02 -3.04
N GLY A 282 -1.75 2.86 -2.10
CA GLY A 282 -0.80 1.76 -2.08
C GLY A 282 -1.42 0.42 -1.72
N GLU A 283 -2.48 0.44 -0.92
CA GLU A 283 -3.20 -0.76 -0.51
C GLU A 283 -4.69 -0.49 -0.35
N TYR A 284 -5.51 -1.44 -0.82
CA TYR A 284 -6.94 -1.51 -0.54
C TYR A 284 -7.43 -2.96 -0.72
N GLY A 285 -8.43 -3.36 0.03
CA GLY A 285 -8.94 -4.73 -0.07
C GLY A 285 -9.99 -5.04 1.00
N VAL A 286 -10.51 -6.26 0.93
CA VAL A 286 -11.49 -6.80 1.86
C VAL A 286 -11.04 -8.20 2.27
N ILE A 287 -11.08 -8.48 3.57
CA ILE A 287 -10.68 -9.77 4.16
C ILE A 287 -11.54 -10.92 3.62
N ASP A 288 -10.99 -12.12 3.59
CA ASP A 288 -11.61 -13.33 3.01
C ASP A 288 -12.81 -13.87 3.79
N THR A 289 -12.99 -13.47 5.04
CA THR A 289 -14.17 -13.78 5.85
C THR A 289 -15.43 -13.04 5.42
N VAL A 290 -15.34 -12.07 4.52
CA VAL A 290 -16.47 -11.33 3.95
C VAL A 290 -17.09 -12.11 2.79
N GLY A 291 -18.43 -12.21 2.78
CA GLY A 291 -19.16 -12.86 1.69
C GLY A 291 -18.97 -12.16 0.33
N GLY A 292 -18.83 -12.96 -0.73
CA GLY A 292 -18.46 -12.47 -2.06
C GLY A 292 -19.35 -11.36 -2.61
N ALA A 293 -20.68 -11.42 -2.36
CA ALA A 293 -21.60 -10.39 -2.85
C ALA A 293 -21.37 -9.01 -2.23
N ASP A 294 -21.05 -8.94 -0.92
CA ASP A 294 -20.77 -7.68 -0.22
C ASP A 294 -19.40 -7.14 -0.61
N LEU A 295 -18.42 -8.04 -0.77
CA LEU A 295 -17.10 -7.71 -1.27
C LEU A 295 -17.18 -7.07 -2.66
N LEU A 296 -17.90 -7.67 -3.61
CA LEU A 296 -18.01 -7.13 -4.97
C LEU A 296 -18.69 -5.76 -4.99
N ARG A 297 -19.72 -5.53 -4.16
CA ARG A 297 -20.32 -4.19 -4.04
C ARG A 297 -19.33 -3.15 -3.52
N TRP A 298 -18.48 -3.55 -2.56
CA TRP A 298 -17.43 -2.67 -2.05
C TRP A 298 -16.38 -2.38 -3.13
N TYR A 299 -15.98 -3.39 -3.91
CA TYR A 299 -15.06 -3.21 -5.05
C TYR A 299 -15.64 -2.30 -6.14
N ASP A 300 -16.93 -2.45 -6.49
CA ASP A 300 -17.62 -1.54 -7.42
C ASP A 300 -17.53 -0.08 -6.94
N ASP A 301 -17.82 0.16 -5.67
CA ASP A 301 -17.86 1.50 -5.09
C ASP A 301 -16.47 2.12 -4.92
N ILE A 302 -15.49 1.36 -4.44
CA ILE A 302 -14.13 1.88 -4.24
C ILE A 302 -13.46 2.21 -5.59
N HIS A 303 -13.64 1.37 -6.62
CA HIS A 303 -13.10 1.65 -7.94
C HIS A 303 -13.77 2.85 -8.61
N ALA A 304 -15.08 3.01 -8.45
CA ALA A 304 -15.79 4.20 -8.91
C ALA A 304 -15.28 5.48 -8.21
N ALA A 305 -14.99 5.41 -6.91
CA ALA A 305 -14.41 6.51 -6.16
C ALA A 305 -12.97 6.83 -6.63
N PHE A 306 -12.11 5.84 -6.80
CA PHE A 306 -10.76 6.04 -7.35
C PHE A 306 -10.81 6.68 -8.74
N ASP A 307 -11.70 6.21 -9.61
CA ASP A 307 -11.84 6.74 -10.96
C ASP A 307 -12.33 8.18 -10.98
N LYS A 308 -13.25 8.54 -10.07
CA LYS A 308 -13.72 9.93 -9.88
C LYS A 308 -12.59 10.90 -9.56
N PHE A 309 -11.67 10.51 -8.69
CA PHE A 309 -10.55 11.36 -8.26
C PHE A 309 -9.27 11.18 -9.10
N GLY A 310 -9.24 10.18 -9.98
CA GLY A 310 -8.08 9.90 -10.81
C GLY A 310 -6.91 9.24 -10.07
N PHE A 311 -7.16 8.58 -8.93
CA PHE A 311 -6.11 7.91 -8.16
C PHE A 311 -5.64 6.61 -8.82
N GLY A 312 -4.33 6.40 -8.87
CA GLY A 312 -3.74 5.09 -9.08
C GLY A 312 -3.82 4.27 -7.79
N ARG A 313 -3.76 2.93 -7.91
CA ARG A 313 -3.95 2.02 -6.77
C ARG A 313 -3.34 0.65 -6.97
N ALA A 314 -3.00 -0.06 -5.88
CA ALA A 314 -2.68 -1.48 -5.88
C ALA A 314 -3.60 -2.23 -4.92
N ALA A 315 -4.14 -3.37 -5.36
CA ALA A 315 -5.01 -4.21 -4.55
C ALA A 315 -4.18 -5.09 -3.61
N TRP A 316 -4.43 -5.01 -2.34
CA TRP A 316 -3.94 -5.94 -1.35
C TRP A 316 -4.90 -7.13 -1.28
N ASN A 317 -4.51 -8.33 -1.63
CA ASN A 317 -3.24 -8.87 -2.04
C ASN A 317 -3.39 -9.83 -3.23
N TYR A 318 -2.29 -10.21 -3.92
CA TYR A 318 -2.33 -11.21 -4.99
C TYR A 318 -2.78 -12.58 -4.47
N LYS A 319 -2.11 -13.10 -3.44
CA LYS A 319 -2.46 -14.37 -2.78
C LYS A 319 -2.10 -14.37 -1.30
N GLU A 320 -2.83 -15.16 -0.51
CA GLU A 320 -2.68 -15.28 0.95
C GLU A 320 -2.88 -13.96 1.71
N LYS A 321 -2.39 -13.90 2.95
CA LYS A 321 -2.52 -12.72 3.83
C LYS A 321 -3.96 -12.28 4.05
N ASP A 322 -4.88 -13.25 4.12
CA ASP A 322 -6.31 -13.05 4.38
C ASP A 322 -7.07 -12.20 3.33
N PHE A 323 -6.37 -11.75 2.28
CA PHE A 323 -6.92 -10.88 1.22
C PHE A 323 -6.67 -11.39 -0.20
N GLY A 324 -6.11 -12.59 -0.35
CA GLY A 324 -5.64 -13.12 -1.63
C GLY A 324 -6.73 -13.21 -2.70
N ILE A 325 -6.50 -12.53 -3.84
CA ILE A 325 -7.43 -12.54 -4.99
C ILE A 325 -7.54 -13.93 -5.61
N VAL A 326 -6.41 -14.67 -5.64
CA VAL A 326 -6.32 -15.99 -6.29
C VAL A 326 -6.49 -17.17 -5.35
N ASP A 327 -6.82 -16.91 -4.09
CA ASP A 327 -7.00 -17.95 -3.08
C ASP A 327 -8.24 -18.79 -3.34
N GLU A 328 -8.22 -20.04 -2.89
CA GLU A 328 -9.31 -21.01 -3.13
C GLU A 328 -10.65 -20.49 -2.61
N CYS A 329 -10.67 -19.81 -1.48
CA CYS A 329 -11.87 -19.20 -0.89
C CYS A 329 -12.49 -18.09 -1.75
N ARG A 330 -11.78 -17.59 -2.76
CA ARG A 330 -12.21 -16.53 -3.70
C ARG A 330 -12.48 -17.06 -5.12
N ALA A 331 -12.30 -18.36 -5.36
CA ALA A 331 -12.32 -18.94 -6.71
C ALA A 331 -13.62 -18.64 -7.50
N ASP A 332 -14.75 -18.47 -6.81
CA ASP A 332 -16.05 -18.15 -7.41
C ASP A 332 -16.22 -16.67 -7.82
N ILE A 333 -15.41 -15.76 -7.26
CA ILE A 333 -15.50 -14.30 -7.50
C ILE A 333 -14.21 -13.68 -8.03
N ALA A 334 -13.11 -14.43 -8.12
CA ALA A 334 -11.81 -13.91 -8.55
C ALA A 334 -11.88 -13.20 -9.91
N ASP A 335 -12.59 -13.77 -10.87
CA ASP A 335 -12.75 -13.17 -12.21
C ASP A 335 -13.51 -11.84 -12.16
N GLU A 336 -14.46 -11.67 -11.24
CA GLU A 336 -15.18 -10.40 -11.05
C GLU A 336 -14.27 -9.35 -10.43
N ILE A 337 -13.47 -9.72 -9.40
CA ILE A 337 -12.45 -8.83 -8.81
C ILE A 337 -11.47 -8.37 -9.89
N VAL A 338 -10.94 -9.29 -10.69
CA VAL A 338 -9.98 -9.02 -11.76
C VAL A 338 -10.50 -8.03 -12.80
N LYS A 339 -11.80 -8.00 -13.09
CA LYS A 339 -12.39 -7.01 -14.01
C LYS A 339 -12.12 -5.56 -13.57
N HIS A 340 -12.09 -5.31 -12.27
CA HIS A 340 -11.80 -3.98 -11.71
C HIS A 340 -10.33 -3.58 -11.84
N LEU A 341 -9.42 -4.56 -11.95
CA LEU A 341 -7.98 -4.32 -12.03
C LEU A 341 -7.53 -3.95 -13.45
N LYS A 342 -8.37 -4.16 -14.45
CA LYS A 342 -8.02 -3.88 -15.84
C LYS A 342 -7.90 -2.38 -16.09
N VAL A 343 -6.74 -1.93 -16.54
CA VAL A 343 -6.56 -0.56 -17.02
C VAL A 343 -7.40 -0.35 -18.29
N ALA A 344 -8.32 0.60 -18.25
CA ALA A 344 -9.11 0.94 -19.42
C ALA A 344 -8.17 1.37 -20.55
N SER A 345 -8.23 0.70 -21.71
CA SER A 345 -7.49 1.11 -22.88
C SER A 345 -7.84 2.57 -23.18
N LYS A 346 -6.88 3.49 -23.15
CA LYS A 346 -7.08 4.86 -23.67
C LYS A 346 -7.55 4.69 -25.12
N LYS A 347 -8.82 4.97 -25.40
CA LYS A 347 -9.24 5.15 -26.79
C LYS A 347 -8.34 6.25 -27.34
N LEU A 348 -7.40 5.88 -28.21
CA LEU A 348 -6.64 6.83 -29.01
C LEU A 348 -7.68 7.72 -29.72
N LYS A 349 -7.80 8.97 -29.26
CA LYS A 349 -8.56 10.02 -29.93
C LYS A 349 -7.66 10.69 -30.94
#